data_ca1df7bef0f6a9737cb61e7e039cd4ef
#
_entry.id   ca1df7bef0f6a9737cb61e7e039cd4ef
#
_cell.length_a   1.000
_cell.length_b   1.000
_cell.length_c   1.000
_cell.angle_alpha   90.00
_cell.angle_beta   90.00
_cell.angle_gamma   90.00
#
_symmetry.space_group_name_H-M   'P 1'
#
loop_
_entity.id
_entity.type
_entity.pdbx_description
1 polymer ?
#
loop_
_entity_poly.entity_id
_entity_poly.type
_entity_poly.pdbx_seq_one_letter_code
_entity_poly.pdbx_strand_id
1 'polypeptide(L)'
;MAVQRWNTAKIVRGWALTFCLLSAAIGLLGFVPVARTQERSVPMVDTSKANVPLDQIYFDTFGRGAVPLSQASEALILRLRDAIPPLTHPKYGSAKEGDWLTPDDLVIGYADGDEATAYPIKILNFHEIVNEEVDGRPILISYCPLCRSGIVYSRALEGKVLTFGNTSALYESDMVMYDHQTGSYWHQVGGVAIVGKLSGKRLTVLPSIMATWSEWRALHPDTRILSRKTGHPRSYMRDPFARYPAGLNKGRFAFPVSKKGRDKRLHPADEVLAIEVGGVRRAYPLAKLGDAIVRDRLGDTKLVVFSRKDGPAGAAYIPKADDRDLSFEFKKGRFIDKETGSIWNLAGRAVQGPLKGRTLRPVPSRFAFWFAIAATYPDIEVFEK
;
A
#
# COMPACT_ATOMS: atom_id res chain seq x y z
N MET A 1 17.56 -17.78 -54.60
CA MET A 1 17.86 -16.86 -55.73
C MET A 1 17.66 -15.47 -55.16
N ALA A 2 18.57 -14.69 -55.08
CA ALA A 2 19.80 -14.20 -55.45
C ALA A 2 20.19 -13.07 -54.48
N VAL A 3 21.33 -13.24 -53.95
CA VAL A 3 22.20 -12.30 -53.23
C VAL A 3 22.55 -11.12 -54.12
N GLN A 4 22.58 -9.90 -53.57
CA GLN A 4 23.51 -8.91 -54.13
C GLN A 4 24.13 -8.08 -52.99
N ARG A 5 25.38 -8.35 -52.75
CA ARG A 5 26.37 -7.50 -52.05
C ARG A 5 26.82 -6.41 -52.98
N TRP A 6 27.05 -5.22 -52.45
CA TRP A 6 28.00 -4.25 -53.08
C TRP A 6 28.99 -3.73 -52.05
N ASN A 7 30.21 -3.71 -52.51
CA ASN A 7 31.44 -3.58 -51.78
C ASN A 7 32.13 -2.25 -52.11
N THR A 8 32.74 -1.65 -51.12
CA THR A 8 34.02 -0.90 -51.09
C THR A 8 34.27 0.25 -52.10
N ALA A 9 34.74 1.36 -51.66
CA ALA A 9 36.11 1.78 -51.43
C ALA A 9 36.38 3.24 -51.84
N LYS A 10 37.09 3.93 -50.98
CA LYS A 10 38.17 4.93 -51.21
C LYS A 10 37.85 6.19 -52.02
N ILE A 11 38.16 7.36 -51.44
CA ILE A 11 39.17 8.28 -51.96
C ILE A 11 39.66 9.21 -50.83
N VAL A 12 40.99 9.27 -50.71
CA VAL A 12 41.84 10.12 -49.87
C VAL A 12 42.28 11.35 -50.64
N ARG A 13 42.64 12.42 -49.91
CA ARG A 13 43.45 13.63 -50.20
C ARG A 13 42.68 14.89 -49.98
N GLY A 14 43.03 15.82 -49.11
CA GLY A 14 44.29 16.33 -48.66
C GLY A 14 44.27 17.83 -48.98
N TRP A 15 44.52 18.67 -48.00
CA TRP A 15 45.20 19.95 -48.20
C TRP A 15 45.41 20.66 -46.84
N ALA A 16 46.50 21.27 -46.75
CA ALA A 16 47.32 21.68 -45.66
C ALA A 16 46.94 23.03 -45.04
N LEU A 17 47.32 23.20 -43.78
CA LEU A 17 47.94 24.33 -43.10
C LEU A 17 47.47 25.78 -43.41
N THR A 18 46.86 26.42 -42.38
CA THR A 18 47.12 27.78 -42.06
C THR A 18 47.19 27.95 -40.53
N PHE A 19 48.39 28.29 -40.04
CA PHE A 19 48.67 28.73 -38.67
C PHE A 19 48.05 30.11 -38.45
N CYS A 20 47.26 30.27 -37.38
CA CYS A 20 47.09 31.58 -36.73
C CYS A 20 47.11 31.36 -35.21
N LEU A 21 48.16 31.92 -34.64
CA LEU A 21 48.36 32.10 -33.20
C LEU A 21 47.25 33.00 -32.65
N LEU A 22 46.49 32.54 -31.68
CA LEU A 22 45.75 33.39 -30.74
C LEU A 22 45.88 32.82 -29.32
N SER A 23 46.34 33.69 -28.51
CA SER A 23 46.80 33.63 -27.13
C SER A 23 45.89 32.86 -26.17
N ALA A 24 46.53 32.11 -25.29
CA ALA A 24 46.00 31.45 -24.14
C ALA A 24 45.33 32.39 -23.14
N ALA A 25 44.06 32.16 -22.86
CA ALA A 25 43.43 32.50 -21.60
C ALA A 25 42.98 31.17 -20.95
N ILE A 26 43.84 30.60 -20.12
CA ILE A 26 43.49 29.44 -19.29
C ILE A 26 42.61 29.98 -18.17
N GLY A 27 41.30 29.90 -18.39
CA GLY A 27 40.30 30.02 -17.33
C GLY A 27 40.36 28.75 -16.49
N LEU A 28 40.86 28.85 -15.27
CA LEU A 28 40.71 27.87 -14.21
C LEU A 28 39.21 27.70 -13.91
N LEU A 29 38.51 26.89 -14.69
CA LEU A 29 37.23 26.31 -14.29
C LEU A 29 37.54 25.33 -13.17
N GLY A 30 37.35 25.81 -11.94
CA GLY A 30 37.40 24.95 -10.76
C GLY A 30 36.42 23.76 -10.95
N PHE A 31 36.95 22.56 -11.08
CA PHE A 31 36.22 21.33 -10.92
C PHE A 31 35.69 21.33 -9.47
N VAL A 32 34.43 21.75 -9.29
CA VAL A 32 33.69 21.44 -8.07
C VAL A 32 33.43 19.95 -8.15
N PRO A 33 34.05 19.12 -7.27
CA PRO A 33 33.70 17.70 -7.22
C PRO A 33 32.23 17.65 -6.84
N VAL A 34 31.36 17.24 -7.77
CA VAL A 34 30.02 16.79 -7.42
C VAL A 34 30.23 15.64 -6.45
N ALA A 35 30.01 15.93 -5.17
CA ALA A 35 30.01 14.91 -4.15
C ALA A 35 28.97 13.86 -4.58
N ARG A 36 29.44 12.75 -5.16
CA ARG A 36 28.62 11.55 -5.27
C ARG A 36 28.19 11.24 -3.83
N THR A 37 26.95 11.53 -3.50
CA THR A 37 26.31 10.97 -2.33
C THR A 37 26.49 9.47 -2.46
N GLN A 38 27.41 8.93 -1.66
CA GLN A 38 27.62 7.50 -1.53
C GLN A 38 26.28 6.95 -1.04
N GLU A 39 25.51 6.31 -1.91
CA GLU A 39 24.32 5.58 -1.51
C GLU A 39 24.78 4.62 -0.41
N ARG A 40 24.41 4.92 0.83
CA ARG A 40 24.72 4.04 1.95
C ARG A 40 24.04 2.71 1.64
N SER A 41 24.83 1.66 1.51
CA SER A 41 24.29 0.31 1.34
C SER A 41 23.29 0.03 2.46
N VAL A 42 22.11 -0.47 2.10
CA VAL A 42 21.09 -0.84 3.08
C VAL A 42 21.66 -1.90 4.02
N PRO A 43 21.62 -1.72 5.34
CA PRO A 43 22.14 -2.68 6.28
C PRO A 43 21.46 -4.06 6.14
N MET A 44 22.21 -5.12 6.47
CA MET A 44 21.62 -6.44 6.67
C MET A 44 20.75 -6.43 7.93
N VAL A 45 19.73 -7.27 7.94
CA VAL A 45 18.86 -7.42 9.11
C VAL A 45 19.63 -8.04 10.29
N ASP A 46 19.51 -7.42 11.46
CA ASP A 46 20.07 -7.96 12.73
C ASP A 46 19.11 -9.02 13.28
N THR A 47 19.38 -10.28 12.96
CA THR A 47 18.54 -11.41 13.39
C THR A 47 18.65 -11.73 14.89
N SER A 48 19.59 -11.12 15.62
CA SER A 48 19.68 -11.28 17.08
C SER A 48 18.51 -10.61 17.84
N LYS A 49 17.78 -9.72 17.16
CA LYS A 49 16.63 -8.97 17.69
C LYS A 49 15.37 -9.36 16.92
N ALA A 50 14.64 -10.33 17.42
CA ALA A 50 13.42 -10.81 16.79
C ALA A 50 12.29 -10.96 17.82
N ASN A 51 11.06 -10.57 17.42
CA ASN A 51 9.84 -10.77 18.22
C ASN A 51 9.02 -11.98 17.74
N VAL A 52 9.48 -12.61 16.67
CA VAL A 52 8.86 -13.80 16.08
C VAL A 52 9.93 -14.83 15.75
N PRO A 53 9.60 -16.13 15.69
CA PRO A 53 10.54 -17.16 15.30
C PRO A 53 11.04 -16.95 13.86
N LEU A 54 12.36 -16.97 13.66
CA LEU A 54 12.98 -16.73 12.35
C LEU A 54 12.66 -17.84 11.33
N ASP A 55 12.39 -19.04 11.81
CA ASP A 55 11.97 -20.20 11.00
C ASP A 55 10.52 -20.12 10.51
N GLN A 56 9.74 -19.13 10.97
CA GLN A 56 8.38 -18.82 10.50
C GLN A 56 8.32 -17.67 9.48
N ILE A 57 9.46 -17.05 9.17
CA ILE A 57 9.59 -16.06 8.10
C ILE A 57 10.16 -16.77 6.88
N TYR A 58 9.41 -16.84 5.77
CA TYR A 58 9.77 -17.63 4.59
C TYR A 58 10.01 -16.74 3.38
N PHE A 59 11.19 -16.84 2.78
CA PHE A 59 11.46 -16.21 1.49
C PHE A 59 10.78 -16.99 0.35
N ASP A 60 10.04 -16.28 -0.50
CA ASP A 60 9.61 -16.80 -1.80
C ASP A 60 10.80 -16.77 -2.76
N THR A 61 11.21 -17.93 -3.22
CA THR A 61 12.28 -18.06 -4.22
C THR A 61 11.77 -18.11 -5.66
N PHE A 62 10.50 -17.74 -5.86
CA PHE A 62 9.83 -17.68 -7.17
C PHE A 62 9.87 -19.01 -7.94
N GLY A 63 9.36 -20.05 -7.30
CA GLY A 63 9.21 -21.39 -7.89
C GLY A 63 10.29 -22.41 -7.49
N ARG A 64 11.26 -22.02 -6.65
CA ARG A 64 12.27 -22.96 -6.12
C ARG A 64 11.99 -23.41 -4.67
N GLY A 65 10.76 -23.19 -4.20
CA GLY A 65 10.34 -23.47 -2.82
C GLY A 65 10.47 -22.26 -1.90
N ALA A 66 10.15 -22.47 -0.62
CA ALA A 66 10.26 -21.46 0.43
C ALA A 66 11.48 -21.75 1.31
N VAL A 67 12.27 -20.72 1.66
CA VAL A 67 13.44 -20.83 2.52
C VAL A 67 13.18 -20.00 3.78
N PRO A 68 13.22 -20.61 4.99
CA PRO A 68 13.05 -19.84 6.23
C PRO A 68 14.25 -18.89 6.46
N LEU A 69 14.00 -17.74 7.10
CA LEU A 69 15.05 -16.75 7.38
C LEU A 69 16.18 -17.34 8.21
N SER A 70 15.90 -18.27 9.14
CA SER A 70 16.91 -18.98 9.92
C SER A 70 17.91 -19.81 9.11
N GLN A 71 17.60 -20.10 7.84
CA GLN A 71 18.43 -20.90 6.91
C GLN A 71 18.87 -20.07 5.68
N ALA A 72 18.43 -18.83 5.56
CA ALA A 72 18.72 -17.98 4.42
C ALA A 72 20.15 -17.47 4.48
N SER A 73 20.93 -17.69 3.42
CA SER A 73 22.23 -17.05 3.30
C SER A 73 22.10 -15.56 2.98
N GLU A 74 23.11 -14.78 3.32
CA GLU A 74 23.17 -13.36 2.97
C GLU A 74 23.02 -13.13 1.47
N ALA A 75 23.66 -13.95 0.65
CA ALA A 75 23.56 -13.90 -0.81
C ALA A 75 22.11 -14.12 -1.30
N LEU A 76 21.36 -15.02 -0.65
CA LEU A 76 19.95 -15.23 -0.96
C LEU A 76 19.11 -13.99 -0.59
N ILE A 77 19.31 -13.45 0.60
CA ILE A 77 18.61 -12.25 1.08
C ILE A 77 18.84 -11.09 0.13
N LEU A 78 20.10 -10.81 -0.22
CA LEU A 78 20.45 -9.71 -1.13
C LEU A 78 19.85 -9.90 -2.53
N ARG A 79 19.83 -11.13 -3.03
CA ARG A 79 19.24 -11.44 -4.35
C ARG A 79 17.72 -11.22 -4.37
N LEU A 80 17.03 -11.51 -3.28
CA LEU A 80 15.57 -11.44 -3.19
C LEU A 80 15.07 -10.05 -2.76
N ARG A 81 15.95 -9.23 -2.19
CA ARG A 81 15.63 -7.85 -1.81
C ARG A 81 15.22 -7.07 -3.06
N ASP A 82 14.01 -6.49 -3.02
CA ASP A 82 13.40 -5.74 -4.11
C ASP A 82 13.27 -6.52 -5.45
N ALA A 83 13.24 -7.87 -5.41
CA ALA A 83 12.86 -8.66 -6.59
C ALA A 83 11.42 -8.33 -7.03
N ILE A 84 10.58 -7.89 -6.09
CA ILE A 84 9.34 -7.14 -6.34
C ILE A 84 9.69 -5.66 -6.09
N PRO A 85 9.92 -4.85 -7.15
CA PRO A 85 10.50 -3.53 -7.01
C PRO A 85 9.50 -2.53 -6.41
N PRO A 86 9.81 -1.87 -5.28
CA PRO A 86 8.99 -0.81 -4.72
C PRO A 86 9.03 0.43 -5.61
N LEU A 87 8.02 1.28 -5.51
CA LEU A 87 8.00 2.58 -6.17
C LEU A 87 8.42 3.68 -5.17
N THR A 88 9.53 4.38 -5.46
CA THR A 88 10.07 5.42 -4.58
C THR A 88 9.95 6.84 -5.15
N HIS A 89 9.72 6.97 -6.44
CA HIS A 89 9.45 8.24 -7.12
C HIS A 89 8.29 8.02 -8.08
N PRO A 90 7.08 7.77 -7.56
CA PRO A 90 5.94 7.45 -8.38
C PRO A 90 5.54 8.64 -9.27
N LYS A 91 5.02 8.33 -10.45
CA LYS A 91 4.43 9.31 -11.35
C LYS A 91 2.92 9.22 -11.25
N TYR A 92 2.28 10.35 -11.37
CA TYR A 92 0.83 10.48 -11.28
C TYR A 92 0.27 11.08 -12.56
N GLY A 93 -0.99 10.77 -12.82
CA GLY A 93 -1.82 11.40 -13.79
C GLY A 93 -3.12 11.93 -13.19
N SER A 94 -3.93 12.60 -14.00
CA SER A 94 -5.28 13.02 -13.64
C SER A 94 -6.24 11.80 -13.59
N ALA A 95 -7.43 11.97 -13.04
CA ALA A 95 -8.47 10.94 -13.04
C ALA A 95 -8.76 10.36 -14.44
N LYS A 96 -8.62 11.18 -15.49
CA LYS A 96 -8.80 10.75 -16.89
C LYS A 96 -7.75 9.73 -17.33
N GLU A 97 -6.54 9.81 -16.80
CA GLU A 97 -5.49 8.82 -17.10
C GLU A 97 -5.77 7.46 -16.44
N GLY A 98 -6.82 7.35 -15.63
CA GLY A 98 -7.35 6.11 -15.07
C GLY A 98 -8.34 5.36 -15.96
N ASP A 99 -8.68 5.86 -17.16
CA ASP A 99 -9.68 5.24 -18.06
C ASP A 99 -9.28 3.84 -18.58
N TRP A 100 -8.06 3.38 -18.30
CA TRP A 100 -7.64 1.99 -18.52
C TRP A 100 -8.13 1.01 -17.45
N LEU A 101 -8.63 1.50 -16.33
CA LEU A 101 -9.29 0.71 -15.30
C LEU A 101 -10.73 0.47 -15.68
N THR A 102 -11.25 -0.70 -15.33
CA THR A 102 -12.68 -0.95 -15.34
C THR A 102 -13.33 -0.29 -14.12
N PRO A 103 -14.65 -0.01 -14.15
CA PRO A 103 -15.35 0.54 -12.99
C PRO A 103 -15.14 -0.24 -11.69
N ASP A 104 -15.02 -1.58 -11.78
CA ASP A 104 -14.93 -2.50 -10.64
C ASP A 104 -13.49 -2.78 -10.19
N ASP A 105 -12.49 -2.24 -10.90
CA ASP A 105 -11.09 -2.38 -10.47
C ASP A 105 -10.85 -1.70 -9.13
N LEU A 106 -10.18 -2.40 -8.22
CA LEU A 106 -9.92 -1.88 -6.88
C LEU A 106 -8.76 -0.89 -6.87
N VAL A 107 -8.89 0.11 -6.02
CA VAL A 107 -7.85 1.08 -5.69
C VAL A 107 -7.74 1.21 -4.17
N ILE A 108 -6.55 1.51 -3.68
CA ILE A 108 -6.38 2.14 -2.36
C ILE A 108 -6.53 3.64 -2.60
N GLY A 109 -7.51 4.26 -1.95
CA GLY A 109 -7.72 5.69 -1.98
C GLY A 109 -7.16 6.32 -0.70
N TYR A 110 -6.31 7.33 -0.86
CA TYR A 110 -5.82 8.17 0.22
C TYR A 110 -6.17 9.62 -0.06
N ALA A 111 -6.76 10.29 0.92
CA ALA A 111 -7.07 11.71 0.82
C ALA A 111 -6.59 12.44 2.08
N ASP A 112 -5.95 13.60 1.89
CA ASP A 112 -5.51 14.51 2.92
C ASP A 112 -5.86 15.93 2.50
N GLY A 113 -6.70 16.61 3.27
CA GLY A 113 -7.29 17.88 2.86
C GLY A 113 -8.07 17.75 1.55
N ASP A 114 -7.72 18.58 0.58
CA ASP A 114 -8.32 18.57 -0.76
C ASP A 114 -7.57 17.66 -1.75
N GLU A 115 -6.41 17.12 -1.37
CA GLU A 115 -5.65 16.20 -2.21
C GLU A 115 -6.15 14.76 -2.05
N ALA A 116 -6.49 14.14 -3.17
CA ALA A 116 -6.90 12.74 -3.23
C ALA A 116 -6.08 11.99 -4.26
N THR A 117 -5.63 10.79 -3.91
CA THR A 117 -4.81 9.95 -4.79
C THR A 117 -5.33 8.51 -4.79
N ALA A 118 -5.47 7.93 -5.97
CA ALA A 118 -5.82 6.53 -6.18
C ALA A 118 -4.57 5.71 -6.52
N TYR A 119 -4.43 4.56 -5.88
CA TYR A 119 -3.37 3.59 -6.12
C TYR A 119 -4.00 2.29 -6.63
N PRO A 120 -4.00 2.04 -7.96
CA PRO A 120 -4.64 0.86 -8.54
C PRO A 120 -4.01 -0.44 -8.05
N ILE A 121 -4.83 -1.38 -7.58
CA ILE A 121 -4.37 -2.71 -7.16
C ILE A 121 -3.67 -3.44 -8.30
N LYS A 122 -4.09 -3.23 -9.55
CA LYS A 122 -3.42 -3.77 -10.74
C LYS A 122 -1.95 -3.36 -10.85
N ILE A 123 -1.57 -2.18 -10.36
CA ILE A 123 -0.16 -1.76 -10.27
C ILE A 123 0.47 -2.36 -9.02
N LEU A 124 -0.22 -2.28 -7.87
CA LEU A 124 0.30 -2.76 -6.60
C LEU A 124 0.51 -4.28 -6.56
N ASN A 125 -0.20 -5.07 -7.37
CA ASN A 125 0.07 -6.51 -7.57
C ASN A 125 1.51 -6.82 -8.03
N PHE A 126 2.24 -5.85 -8.55
CA PHE A 126 3.60 -6.02 -9.09
C PHE A 126 4.65 -5.19 -8.36
N HIS A 127 4.23 -4.30 -7.44
CA HIS A 127 5.13 -3.39 -6.74
C HIS A 127 4.95 -3.44 -5.22
N GLU A 128 3.76 -3.76 -4.74
CA GLU A 128 3.39 -3.96 -3.34
C GLU A 128 3.63 -2.74 -2.42
N ILE A 129 4.64 -1.91 -2.71
CA ILE A 129 5.11 -0.80 -1.88
C ILE A 129 5.23 0.48 -2.73
N VAL A 130 4.65 1.58 -2.23
CA VAL A 130 4.91 2.93 -2.76
C VAL A 130 5.37 3.83 -1.61
N ASN A 131 6.60 4.33 -1.70
CA ASN A 131 7.10 5.37 -0.82
C ASN A 131 6.78 6.73 -1.44
N GLU A 132 6.00 7.53 -0.75
CA GLU A 132 5.49 8.79 -1.26
C GLU A 132 5.56 9.91 -0.23
N GLU A 133 5.29 11.11 -0.71
CA GLU A 133 5.04 12.29 0.11
C GLU A 133 3.79 13.01 -0.43
N VAL A 134 2.79 13.17 0.42
CA VAL A 134 1.55 13.88 0.10
C VAL A 134 1.43 15.06 1.07
N ASP A 135 1.35 16.27 0.53
CA ASP A 135 1.31 17.52 1.31
C ASP A 135 2.40 17.59 2.40
N GLY A 136 3.65 17.25 2.02
CA GLY A 136 4.80 17.23 2.94
C GLY A 136 4.78 16.09 3.96
N ARG A 137 3.81 15.17 3.92
CA ARG A 137 3.72 14.01 4.80
C ARG A 137 4.33 12.78 4.14
N PRO A 138 5.38 12.19 4.69
CA PRO A 138 5.94 10.95 4.17
C PRO A 138 5.00 9.79 4.49
N ILE A 139 4.43 9.15 3.44
CA ILE A 139 3.50 8.04 3.56
C ILE A 139 4.01 6.78 2.85
N LEU A 140 3.57 5.64 3.33
CA LEU A 140 3.78 4.33 2.75
C LEU A 140 2.42 3.77 2.32
N ILE A 141 2.25 3.54 1.02
CA ILE A 141 1.17 2.72 0.53
C ILE A 141 1.71 1.29 0.48
N SER A 142 1.07 0.38 1.20
CA SER A 142 1.44 -1.02 1.22
C SER A 142 0.29 -1.91 0.80
N TYR A 143 0.57 -2.91 -0.01
CA TYR A 143 -0.41 -3.87 -0.48
C TYR A 143 0.19 -5.28 -0.54
N CYS A 144 -0.39 -6.24 0.17
CA CYS A 144 -0.06 -7.65 0.04
C CYS A 144 -1.13 -8.37 -0.79
N PRO A 145 -0.82 -8.86 -1.99
CA PRO A 145 -1.80 -9.56 -2.84
C PRO A 145 -2.36 -10.84 -2.19
N LEU A 146 -1.53 -11.55 -1.42
CA LEU A 146 -1.94 -12.79 -0.74
C LEU A 146 -2.93 -12.53 0.39
N CYS A 147 -2.82 -11.38 1.06
CA CYS A 147 -3.71 -10.96 2.15
C CYS A 147 -4.82 -10.04 1.67
N ARG A 148 -4.75 -9.57 0.41
CA ARG A 148 -5.58 -8.48 -0.12
C ARG A 148 -5.59 -7.27 0.81
N SER A 149 -4.48 -7.06 1.52
CA SER A 149 -4.37 -6.01 2.52
C SER A 149 -3.87 -4.72 1.90
N GLY A 150 -4.72 -3.68 1.88
CA GLY A 150 -4.37 -2.34 1.48
C GLY A 150 -4.32 -1.42 2.69
N ILE A 151 -3.13 -0.96 3.08
CA ILE A 151 -2.94 -0.16 4.29
C ILE A 151 -1.98 0.99 4.00
N VAL A 152 -2.35 2.18 4.47
CA VAL A 152 -1.51 3.36 4.40
C VAL A 152 -0.90 3.64 5.77
N TYR A 153 0.41 3.86 5.80
CA TYR A 153 1.15 4.17 7.01
C TYR A 153 1.90 5.49 6.89
N SER A 154 2.12 6.15 8.02
CA SER A 154 3.15 7.19 8.10
C SER A 154 4.54 6.55 8.03
N ARG A 155 5.44 7.11 7.21
CA ARG A 155 6.86 6.74 7.19
C ARG A 155 7.68 7.48 8.26
N ALA A 156 7.09 8.46 8.93
CA ALA A 156 7.74 9.16 10.03
C ALA A 156 7.71 8.28 11.30
N LEU A 157 8.88 7.99 11.83
CA LEU A 157 9.07 7.23 13.06
C LEU A 157 10.17 7.86 13.90
N GLU A 158 9.85 8.31 15.13
CA GLU A 158 10.81 8.87 16.09
C GLU A 158 11.74 9.94 15.47
N GLY A 159 11.17 10.88 14.73
CA GLY A 159 11.88 11.98 14.10
C GLY A 159 12.67 11.62 12.83
N LYS A 160 12.55 10.39 12.34
CA LYS A 160 13.16 9.91 11.09
C LYS A 160 12.12 9.55 10.07
N VAL A 161 12.43 9.75 8.79
CA VAL A 161 11.62 9.26 7.68
C VAL A 161 12.23 7.96 7.18
N LEU A 162 11.44 6.87 7.23
CA LEU A 162 11.85 5.57 6.72
C LEU A 162 11.51 5.43 5.24
N THR A 163 12.31 4.65 4.52
CA THR A 163 12.03 4.22 3.15
C THR A 163 11.91 2.70 3.17
N PHE A 164 10.85 2.18 2.57
CA PHE A 164 10.55 0.75 2.62
C PHE A 164 10.84 0.06 1.30
N GLY A 165 11.36 -1.16 1.40
CA GLY A 165 11.55 -2.09 0.29
C GLY A 165 10.92 -3.45 0.59
N ASN A 166 10.89 -4.30 -0.44
CA ASN A 166 10.30 -5.64 -0.38
C ASN A 166 11.39 -6.68 -0.09
N THR A 167 11.18 -7.53 0.91
CA THR A 167 12.12 -8.62 1.22
C THR A 167 11.93 -9.84 0.34
N SER A 168 10.80 -9.98 -0.35
CA SER A 168 10.27 -11.23 -0.90
C SER A 168 10.05 -12.32 0.15
N ALA A 169 9.97 -11.94 1.44
CA ALA A 169 9.65 -12.85 2.52
C ALA A 169 8.22 -12.63 3.04
N LEU A 170 7.67 -13.68 3.63
CA LEU A 170 6.33 -13.69 4.21
C LEU A 170 6.39 -14.24 5.64
N TYR A 171 5.57 -13.64 6.50
CA TYR A 171 5.26 -14.13 7.84
C TYR A 171 3.76 -14.26 7.97
N GLU A 172 3.25 -15.40 8.42
CA GLU A 172 1.81 -15.70 8.44
C GLU A 172 1.15 -15.53 7.04
N SER A 173 1.88 -15.84 5.97
CA SER A 173 1.46 -15.63 4.57
C SER A 173 1.17 -14.17 4.22
N ASP A 174 1.67 -13.22 5.00
CA ASP A 174 1.62 -11.77 4.77
C ASP A 174 3.01 -11.22 4.46
N MET A 175 3.07 -10.18 3.63
CA MET A 175 4.30 -9.53 3.18
C MET A 175 5.16 -9.04 4.35
N VAL A 176 6.45 -9.32 4.27
CA VAL A 176 7.46 -8.71 5.12
C VAL A 176 8.23 -7.65 4.34
N MET A 177 8.12 -6.41 4.79
CA MET A 177 8.87 -5.26 4.24
C MET A 177 10.21 -5.12 5.00
N TYR A 178 11.14 -4.34 4.46
CA TYR A 178 12.30 -3.87 5.21
C TYR A 178 12.44 -2.35 5.10
N ASP A 179 13.08 -1.70 6.10
CA ASP A 179 13.44 -0.29 5.99
C ASP A 179 14.89 -0.12 5.54
N HIS A 180 15.16 0.89 4.71
CA HIS A 180 16.49 1.17 4.18
C HIS A 180 17.45 1.70 5.26
N GLN A 181 16.95 2.32 6.32
CA GLN A 181 17.75 3.01 7.33
C GLN A 181 18.41 2.05 8.31
N THR A 182 17.73 0.92 8.61
CA THR A 182 18.22 -0.04 9.60
C THR A 182 18.24 -1.49 9.12
N GLY A 183 17.63 -1.78 7.97
CA GLY A 183 17.42 -3.13 7.47
C GLY A 183 16.45 -3.97 8.29
N SER A 184 15.71 -3.36 9.24
CA SER A 184 14.74 -4.10 10.06
C SER A 184 13.58 -4.59 9.21
N TYR A 185 13.03 -5.76 9.56
CA TYR A 185 11.91 -6.40 8.87
C TYR A 185 10.60 -6.04 9.55
N TRP A 186 9.58 -5.76 8.73
CA TRP A 186 8.29 -5.24 9.15
C TRP A 186 7.16 -6.11 8.63
N HIS A 187 6.29 -6.58 9.51
CA HIS A 187 5.06 -7.28 9.15
C HIS A 187 4.03 -6.28 8.62
N GLN A 188 3.55 -6.48 7.39
CA GLN A 188 2.79 -5.46 6.67
C GLN A 188 1.43 -5.17 7.33
N VAL A 189 0.59 -6.18 7.58
CA VAL A 189 -0.75 -5.98 8.19
C VAL A 189 -0.64 -5.41 9.60
N GLY A 190 0.36 -5.83 10.37
CA GLY A 190 0.58 -5.33 11.72
C GLY A 190 1.16 -3.93 11.78
N GLY A 191 1.90 -3.52 10.74
CA GLY A 191 2.72 -2.30 10.76
C GLY A 191 3.77 -2.34 11.86
N VAL A 192 4.27 -3.51 12.22
CA VAL A 192 5.20 -3.72 13.32
C VAL A 192 6.52 -4.29 12.83
N ALA A 193 7.63 -3.75 13.32
CA ALA A 193 8.95 -4.33 13.08
C ALA A 193 9.07 -5.64 13.87
N ILE A 194 9.37 -6.74 13.17
CA ILE A 194 9.39 -8.09 13.74
C ILE A 194 10.82 -8.63 13.93
N VAL A 195 11.78 -8.13 13.13
CA VAL A 195 13.21 -8.49 13.25
C VAL A 195 14.06 -7.25 13.01
N GLY A 196 15.17 -7.13 13.69
CA GLY A 196 16.17 -6.10 13.49
C GLY A 196 16.16 -5.01 14.55
N LYS A 197 16.94 -3.97 14.32
CA LYS A 197 17.19 -2.87 15.25
C LYS A 197 15.90 -2.20 15.78
N LEU A 198 14.87 -2.13 14.92
CA LEU A 198 13.59 -1.50 15.25
C LEU A 198 12.53 -2.50 15.75
N SER A 199 12.90 -3.76 16.03
CA SER A 199 11.98 -4.80 16.50
C SER A 199 11.09 -4.29 17.64
N GLY A 200 9.76 -4.45 17.51
CA GLY A 200 8.74 -3.96 18.42
C GLY A 200 8.21 -2.56 18.12
N LYS A 201 8.88 -1.76 17.29
CA LYS A 201 8.36 -0.45 16.86
C LYS A 201 7.16 -0.62 15.92
N ARG A 202 6.26 0.37 15.95
CA ARG A 202 5.01 0.35 15.15
C ARG A 202 4.89 1.60 14.29
N LEU A 203 4.43 1.41 13.07
CA LEU A 203 4.03 2.50 12.17
C LEU A 203 2.63 2.99 12.54
N THR A 204 2.41 4.29 12.37
CA THR A 204 1.08 4.88 12.52
C THR A 204 0.26 4.60 11.27
N VAL A 205 -0.92 3.98 11.43
CA VAL A 205 -1.89 3.78 10.35
C VAL A 205 -2.55 5.11 10.03
N LEU A 206 -2.63 5.42 8.74
CA LEU A 206 -3.33 6.59 8.23
C LEU A 206 -4.69 6.18 7.66
N PRO A 207 -5.71 7.03 7.76
CA PRO A 207 -7.01 6.76 7.17
C PRO A 207 -6.89 6.56 5.65
N SER A 208 -7.46 5.47 5.16
CA SER A 208 -7.52 5.16 3.73
C SER A 208 -8.75 4.31 3.45
N ILE A 209 -9.18 4.26 2.20
CA ILE A 209 -10.34 3.48 1.77
C ILE A 209 -9.91 2.57 0.64
N MET A 210 -10.20 1.26 0.75
CA MET A 210 -10.18 0.39 -0.42
C MET A 210 -11.57 0.43 -1.05
N ALA A 211 -11.65 0.77 -2.33
CA ALA A 211 -12.90 0.94 -3.06
C ALA A 211 -12.72 0.54 -4.54
N THR A 212 -13.83 0.41 -5.26
CA THR A 212 -13.78 0.33 -6.72
C THR A 212 -13.35 1.67 -7.32
N TRP A 213 -12.76 1.63 -8.52
CA TRP A 213 -12.38 2.86 -9.22
C TRP A 213 -13.56 3.79 -9.45
N SER A 214 -14.72 3.24 -9.84
CA SER A 214 -15.94 4.03 -10.02
C SER A 214 -16.39 4.73 -8.75
N GLU A 215 -16.34 4.04 -7.61
CA GLU A 215 -16.73 4.62 -6.33
C GLU A 215 -15.72 5.70 -5.87
N TRP A 216 -14.42 5.40 -5.93
CA TRP A 216 -13.39 6.37 -5.57
C TRP A 216 -13.47 7.64 -6.43
N ARG A 217 -13.63 7.48 -7.74
CA ARG A 217 -13.78 8.61 -8.67
C ARG A 217 -15.04 9.43 -8.43
N ALA A 218 -16.13 8.79 -7.99
CA ALA A 218 -17.35 9.50 -7.60
C ALA A 218 -17.18 10.30 -6.30
N LEU A 219 -16.36 9.79 -5.36
CA LEU A 219 -16.01 10.49 -4.12
C LEU A 219 -15.05 11.66 -4.37
N HIS A 220 -14.10 11.49 -5.29
CA HIS A 220 -13.02 12.41 -5.60
C HIS A 220 -12.85 12.57 -7.12
N PRO A 221 -13.69 13.38 -7.80
CA PRO A 221 -13.65 13.53 -9.27
C PRO A 221 -12.30 14.03 -9.80
N ASP A 222 -11.62 14.87 -9.01
CA ASP A 222 -10.31 15.47 -9.35
C ASP A 222 -9.12 14.67 -8.80
N THR A 223 -9.33 13.42 -8.41
CA THR A 223 -8.27 12.56 -7.85
C THR A 223 -7.08 12.43 -8.80
N ARG A 224 -5.88 12.44 -8.24
CA ARG A 224 -4.70 11.94 -8.94
C ARG A 224 -4.76 10.41 -8.97
N ILE A 225 -4.08 9.80 -9.94
CA ILE A 225 -3.94 8.35 -10.03
C ILE A 225 -2.49 7.96 -10.25
N LEU A 226 -2.02 6.94 -9.54
CA LEU A 226 -0.71 6.34 -9.77
C LEU A 226 -0.61 5.87 -11.23
N SER A 227 0.39 6.38 -11.95
CA SER A 227 0.57 6.12 -13.37
C SER A 227 1.16 4.74 -13.64
N ARG A 228 0.75 4.11 -14.74
CA ARG A 228 1.41 2.91 -15.28
C ARG A 228 2.85 3.13 -15.74
N LYS A 229 3.29 4.38 -15.87
CA LYS A 229 4.68 4.72 -16.26
C LYS A 229 5.60 4.60 -15.05
N THR A 230 5.68 3.40 -14.48
CA THR A 230 6.46 3.11 -13.26
C THR A 230 7.98 2.98 -13.51
N GLY A 231 8.41 2.91 -14.77
CA GLY A 231 9.80 2.60 -15.12
C GLY A 231 10.09 1.10 -15.20
N HIS A 232 9.13 0.24 -14.88
CA HIS A 232 9.27 -1.21 -14.93
C HIS A 232 8.40 -1.81 -16.04
N PRO A 233 8.94 -2.74 -16.87
CA PRO A 233 8.19 -3.39 -17.93
C PRO A 233 7.24 -4.45 -17.35
N ARG A 234 6.06 -4.03 -16.93
CA ARG A 234 5.00 -4.90 -16.37
C ARG A 234 3.69 -4.76 -17.14
N SER A 235 2.96 -5.87 -17.27
CA SER A 235 1.62 -5.88 -17.85
C SER A 235 0.57 -5.73 -16.75
N TYR A 236 0.20 -4.49 -16.43
CA TYR A 236 -0.78 -4.18 -15.39
C TYR A 236 -2.23 -4.56 -15.74
N MET A 237 -2.47 -5.10 -16.92
CA MET A 237 -3.80 -5.61 -17.31
C MET A 237 -4.06 -7.03 -16.76
N ARG A 238 -3.03 -7.73 -16.29
CA ARG A 238 -3.12 -9.07 -15.70
C ARG A 238 -3.28 -8.96 -14.19
N ASP A 239 -4.21 -9.74 -13.63
CA ASP A 239 -4.24 -10.02 -12.20
C ASP A 239 -3.72 -11.45 -11.95
N PRO A 240 -2.47 -11.60 -11.48
CA PRO A 240 -1.89 -12.91 -11.21
C PRO A 240 -2.54 -13.62 -10.01
N PHE A 241 -3.28 -12.89 -9.17
CA PHE A 241 -3.87 -13.40 -7.92
C PHE A 241 -5.39 -13.63 -8.02
N ALA A 242 -6.04 -13.43 -9.17
CA ALA A 242 -7.50 -13.50 -9.33
C ALA A 242 -8.14 -14.81 -8.80
N ARG A 243 -7.41 -15.94 -8.87
CA ARG A 243 -7.92 -17.25 -8.40
C ARG A 243 -7.53 -17.60 -6.96
N TYR A 244 -6.67 -16.81 -6.34
CA TYR A 244 -6.11 -17.12 -5.04
C TYR A 244 -7.18 -17.17 -3.91
N PRO A 245 -8.15 -16.25 -3.82
CA PRO A 245 -9.17 -16.27 -2.78
C PRO A 245 -9.99 -17.58 -2.72
N ALA A 246 -10.31 -18.15 -3.89
CA ALA A 246 -11.02 -19.43 -3.97
C ALA A 246 -10.17 -20.61 -3.42
N GLY A 247 -8.85 -20.50 -3.50
CA GLY A 247 -7.91 -21.44 -2.88
C GLY A 247 -7.87 -21.29 -1.37
N LEU A 248 -7.83 -20.06 -0.86
CA LEU A 248 -7.82 -19.76 0.56
C LEU A 248 -9.03 -20.33 1.29
N ASN A 249 -10.24 -20.20 0.74
CA ASN A 249 -11.47 -20.74 1.33
C ASN A 249 -11.50 -22.27 1.36
N LYS A 250 -10.59 -22.92 0.63
CA LYS A 250 -10.32 -24.36 0.70
C LYS A 250 -9.11 -24.71 1.59
N GLY A 251 -8.63 -23.75 2.39
CA GLY A 251 -7.49 -23.90 3.31
C GLY A 251 -6.11 -23.95 2.63
N ARG A 252 -6.00 -23.54 1.34
CA ARG A 252 -4.74 -23.53 0.58
C ARG A 252 -4.09 -22.17 0.67
N PHE A 253 -3.21 -22.00 1.64
CA PHE A 253 -2.38 -20.82 1.81
C PHE A 253 -1.11 -20.93 0.94
N ALA A 254 -0.62 -19.81 0.41
CA ALA A 254 0.61 -19.78 -0.36
C ALA A 254 1.84 -20.09 0.50
N PHE A 255 1.83 -19.64 1.75
CA PHE A 255 2.87 -19.87 2.75
C PHE A 255 2.27 -20.37 4.07
N PRO A 256 3.08 -20.94 4.98
CA PRO A 256 2.59 -21.40 6.26
C PRO A 256 1.84 -20.31 7.06
N VAL A 257 0.72 -20.72 7.64
CA VAL A 257 -0.11 -19.89 8.52
C VAL A 257 -0.35 -20.67 9.82
N SER A 258 -0.16 -20.00 10.94
CA SER A 258 -0.36 -20.58 12.26
C SER A 258 -1.84 -20.95 12.55
N LYS A 259 -2.07 -21.60 13.67
CA LYS A 259 -3.45 -21.88 14.11
C LYS A 259 -4.30 -20.63 14.29
N LYS A 260 -3.68 -19.50 14.67
CA LYS A 260 -4.34 -18.20 14.85
C LYS A 260 -4.92 -17.67 13.54
N GLY A 261 -4.14 -17.69 12.46
CA GLY A 261 -4.60 -17.28 11.12
C GLY A 261 -5.58 -18.29 10.48
N ARG A 262 -5.76 -19.48 11.07
CA ARG A 262 -6.78 -20.47 10.67
C ARG A 262 -8.04 -20.37 11.52
N ASP A 263 -8.31 -19.20 12.09
CA ASP A 263 -9.51 -18.89 12.85
C ASP A 263 -10.76 -19.12 11.99
N LYS A 264 -11.74 -19.84 12.55
CA LYS A 264 -12.94 -20.30 11.83
C LYS A 264 -14.18 -19.42 12.03
N ARG A 265 -14.06 -18.30 12.75
CA ARG A 265 -15.18 -17.36 12.95
C ARG A 265 -15.67 -16.78 11.62
N LEU A 266 -14.77 -16.64 10.64
CA LEU A 266 -15.08 -16.24 9.27
C LEU A 266 -14.33 -17.15 8.28
N HIS A 267 -14.69 -17.07 6.97
CA HIS A 267 -13.89 -17.73 5.94
C HIS A 267 -12.54 -17.02 5.76
N PRO A 268 -11.45 -17.73 5.47
CA PRO A 268 -10.12 -17.12 5.35
C PRO A 268 -10.04 -15.92 4.39
N ALA A 269 -10.78 -15.96 3.28
CA ALA A 269 -10.81 -14.88 2.29
C ALA A 269 -12.00 -13.90 2.50
N ASP A 270 -12.67 -13.91 3.64
CA ASP A 270 -13.64 -12.86 3.95
C ASP A 270 -12.92 -11.53 4.14
N GLU A 271 -13.38 -10.51 3.44
CA GLU A 271 -12.84 -9.16 3.52
C GLU A 271 -13.38 -8.45 4.75
N VAL A 272 -12.46 -7.95 5.56
CA VAL A 272 -12.81 -7.27 6.81
C VAL A 272 -12.15 -5.90 6.90
N LEU A 273 -12.85 -4.98 7.54
CA LEU A 273 -12.31 -3.72 8.00
C LEU A 273 -11.95 -3.87 9.49
N ALA A 274 -10.67 -3.92 9.81
CA ALA A 274 -10.19 -4.01 11.19
C ALA A 274 -9.87 -2.62 11.73
N ILE A 275 -10.48 -2.30 12.87
CA ILE A 275 -10.34 -1.00 13.54
C ILE A 275 -9.70 -1.22 14.91
N GLU A 276 -8.76 -0.35 15.26
CA GLU A 276 -8.12 -0.33 16.57
C GLU A 276 -8.23 1.08 17.16
N VAL A 277 -8.86 1.18 18.33
CA VAL A 277 -8.99 2.43 19.08
C VAL A 277 -8.81 2.16 20.57
N GLY A 278 -7.92 2.89 21.22
CA GLY A 278 -7.67 2.73 22.65
C GLY A 278 -7.22 1.33 23.07
N GLY A 279 -6.57 0.58 22.18
CA GLY A 279 -6.14 -0.80 22.42
C GLY A 279 -7.24 -1.85 22.19
N VAL A 280 -8.49 -1.44 21.99
CA VAL A 280 -9.60 -2.34 21.63
C VAL A 280 -9.64 -2.53 20.10
N ARG A 281 -9.79 -3.78 19.65
CA ARG A 281 -9.81 -4.13 18.23
C ARG A 281 -11.08 -4.85 17.84
N ARG A 282 -11.66 -4.43 16.71
CA ARG A 282 -12.83 -5.11 16.13
C ARG A 282 -12.75 -5.19 14.62
N ALA A 283 -13.11 -6.36 14.08
CA ALA A 283 -13.20 -6.63 12.65
C ALA A 283 -14.66 -6.55 12.21
N TYR A 284 -14.91 -5.85 11.13
CA TYR A 284 -16.23 -5.69 10.51
C TYR A 284 -16.24 -6.44 9.18
N PRO A 285 -16.94 -7.59 9.09
CA PRO A 285 -17.00 -8.39 7.86
C PRO A 285 -17.87 -7.70 6.82
N LEU A 286 -17.25 -7.12 5.77
CA LEU A 286 -17.92 -6.23 4.84
C LEU A 286 -19.05 -6.92 4.05
N ALA A 287 -18.84 -8.16 3.61
CA ALA A 287 -19.87 -8.92 2.90
C ALA A 287 -21.12 -9.18 3.75
N LYS A 288 -20.94 -9.40 5.07
CA LYS A 288 -22.07 -9.60 6.00
C LYS A 288 -22.80 -8.29 6.30
N LEU A 289 -22.08 -7.17 6.31
CA LEU A 289 -22.67 -5.85 6.54
C LEU A 289 -23.52 -5.42 5.35
N GLY A 290 -23.01 -5.60 4.13
CA GLY A 290 -23.63 -5.10 2.90
C GLY A 290 -23.71 -3.57 2.90
N ASP A 291 -24.78 -3.02 2.31
CA ASP A 291 -25.09 -1.60 2.40
C ASP A 291 -25.61 -1.27 3.81
N ALA A 292 -24.79 -0.68 4.64
CA ALA A 292 -25.14 -0.46 6.05
C ALA A 292 -24.44 0.71 6.69
N ILE A 293 -25.03 1.14 7.80
CA ILE A 293 -24.39 1.95 8.84
C ILE A 293 -24.36 1.11 10.11
N VAL A 294 -23.16 0.91 10.62
CA VAL A 294 -22.96 0.29 11.94
C VAL A 294 -22.62 1.40 12.94
N ARG A 295 -23.36 1.48 14.03
CA ARG A 295 -23.00 2.31 15.18
C ARG A 295 -22.36 1.41 16.21
N ASP A 296 -21.18 1.80 16.66
CA ASP A 296 -20.43 0.98 17.60
C ASP A 296 -19.65 1.85 18.61
N ARG A 297 -19.07 1.17 19.59
CA ARG A 297 -18.19 1.78 20.59
C ARG A 297 -16.99 0.86 20.83
N LEU A 298 -15.79 1.40 20.65
CA LEU A 298 -14.56 0.73 21.02
C LEU A 298 -13.91 1.45 22.20
N GLY A 299 -13.88 0.78 23.37
CA GLY A 299 -13.57 1.45 24.62
C GLY A 299 -14.53 2.63 24.86
N ASP A 300 -13.99 3.82 25.12
CA ASP A 300 -14.79 5.04 25.30
C ASP A 300 -15.15 5.77 24.02
N THR A 301 -14.66 5.30 22.87
CA THR A 301 -14.83 5.98 21.59
C THR A 301 -16.07 5.49 20.85
N LYS A 302 -17.05 6.37 20.67
CA LYS A 302 -18.17 6.16 19.74
C LYS A 302 -17.64 6.22 18.30
N LEU A 303 -18.08 5.32 17.44
CA LEU A 303 -17.76 5.33 16.04
C LEU A 303 -18.96 4.92 15.17
N VAL A 304 -18.90 5.28 13.91
CA VAL A 304 -19.82 4.83 12.88
C VAL A 304 -19.02 4.21 11.73
N VAL A 305 -19.45 3.04 11.27
CA VAL A 305 -18.88 2.40 10.09
C VAL A 305 -19.88 2.51 8.95
N PHE A 306 -19.46 3.12 7.84
CA PHE A 306 -20.18 3.13 6.58
C PHE A 306 -19.70 1.96 5.73
N SER A 307 -20.62 1.18 5.18
CA SER A 307 -20.31 0.01 4.36
C SER A 307 -21.14 0.00 3.09
N ARG A 308 -20.53 -0.45 1.98
CA ARG A 308 -21.17 -0.63 0.67
C ARG A 308 -21.07 -2.08 0.23
N LYS A 309 -22.14 -2.57 -0.40
CA LYS A 309 -22.24 -3.93 -0.94
C LYS A 309 -21.52 -4.05 -2.28
N ASP A 310 -21.69 -3.03 -3.14
CA ASP A 310 -21.13 -3.02 -4.49
C ASP A 310 -19.66 -2.58 -4.43
N GLY A 311 -18.77 -3.54 -4.27
CA GLY A 311 -17.38 -3.35 -3.96
C GLY A 311 -17.12 -3.44 -2.44
N PRO A 312 -16.04 -4.07 -2.01
CA PRO A 312 -15.72 -4.25 -0.59
C PRO A 312 -15.23 -2.93 0.01
N ALA A 313 -16.10 -1.94 0.08
CA ALA A 313 -15.77 -0.63 0.57
C ALA A 313 -16.39 -0.39 1.95
N GLY A 314 -15.55 0.06 2.88
CA GLY A 314 -15.95 0.45 4.22
C GLY A 314 -15.02 1.50 4.80
N ALA A 315 -15.59 2.40 5.60
CA ALA A 315 -14.83 3.43 6.28
C ALA A 315 -15.46 3.74 7.65
N ALA A 316 -14.61 4.09 8.60
CA ALA A 316 -15.04 4.39 9.96
C ALA A 316 -14.79 5.85 10.33
N TYR A 317 -15.69 6.41 11.12
CA TYR A 317 -15.66 7.81 11.49
C TYR A 317 -16.08 8.02 12.95
N ILE A 318 -15.58 9.09 13.53
CA ILE A 318 -16.18 9.64 14.73
C ILE A 318 -17.47 10.36 14.31
N PRO A 319 -18.64 9.97 14.86
CA PRO A 319 -19.93 10.51 14.43
C PRO A 319 -20.17 11.92 15.02
N LYS A 320 -19.33 12.88 14.66
CA LYS A 320 -19.39 14.26 15.13
C LYS A 320 -18.99 15.24 14.02
N ALA A 321 -19.79 16.28 13.81
CA ALA A 321 -19.46 17.40 12.94
C ALA A 321 -19.90 18.71 13.61
N ASP A 322 -19.06 19.77 13.56
CA ASP A 322 -19.31 21.08 14.17
C ASP A 322 -19.82 20.98 15.61
N ASP A 323 -19.19 20.32 16.50
CA ASP A 323 -19.59 20.11 17.90
C ASP A 323 -20.91 19.34 18.13
N ARG A 324 -21.57 18.86 17.08
CA ARG A 324 -22.77 18.04 17.18
C ARG A 324 -22.43 16.57 17.09
N ASP A 325 -22.91 15.78 18.03
CA ASP A 325 -22.98 14.33 17.89
C ASP A 325 -24.04 14.00 16.84
N LEU A 326 -23.69 13.11 15.91
CA LEU A 326 -24.59 12.71 14.85
C LEU A 326 -24.96 11.23 14.98
N SER A 327 -26.18 10.91 14.64
CA SER A 327 -26.64 9.53 14.46
C SER A 327 -27.11 9.33 13.02
N PHE A 328 -26.79 8.17 12.46
CA PHE A 328 -26.93 7.91 11.04
C PHE A 328 -27.95 6.81 10.76
N GLU A 329 -28.62 6.90 9.62
CA GLU A 329 -29.40 5.82 9.02
C GLU A 329 -29.03 5.61 7.55
N PHE A 330 -29.14 4.35 7.07
CA PHE A 330 -29.02 4.04 5.65
C PHE A 330 -30.39 3.88 5.06
N LYS A 331 -30.76 4.78 4.13
CA LYS A 331 -32.09 4.81 3.52
C LYS A 331 -32.01 5.17 2.05
N LYS A 332 -32.68 4.38 1.21
CA LYS A 332 -32.71 4.58 -0.26
C LYS A 332 -31.30 4.76 -0.86
N GLY A 333 -30.35 3.92 -0.47
CA GLY A 333 -28.97 3.95 -0.98
C GLY A 333 -28.11 5.10 -0.45
N ARG A 334 -28.52 5.81 0.61
CA ARG A 334 -27.87 7.03 1.11
C ARG A 334 -27.56 6.91 2.61
N PHE A 335 -26.43 7.45 3.02
CA PHE A 335 -26.08 7.68 4.41
C PHE A 335 -26.68 9.03 4.84
N ILE A 336 -27.55 9.05 5.83
CA ILE A 336 -28.29 10.26 6.25
C ILE A 336 -28.07 10.45 7.75
N ASP A 337 -27.68 11.66 8.21
CA ASP A 337 -27.74 11.96 9.62
C ASP A 337 -29.17 12.35 10.04
N LYS A 338 -29.57 11.94 11.22
CA LYS A 338 -30.93 12.13 11.71
C LYS A 338 -31.17 13.54 12.27
N GLU A 339 -30.13 14.21 12.70
CA GLU A 339 -30.18 15.51 13.35
C GLU A 339 -30.47 16.64 12.37
N THR A 340 -29.94 16.54 11.15
CA THR A 340 -30.10 17.58 10.14
C THR A 340 -30.70 17.08 8.82
N GLY A 341 -30.75 15.76 8.61
CA GLY A 341 -31.18 15.17 7.36
C GLY A 341 -30.14 15.33 6.22
N SER A 342 -28.90 15.72 6.55
CA SER A 342 -27.86 15.83 5.54
C SER A 342 -27.48 14.47 4.99
N ILE A 343 -27.14 14.43 3.70
CA ILE A 343 -26.69 13.22 3.00
C ILE A 343 -25.17 13.22 2.97
N TRP A 344 -24.61 12.08 3.33
CA TRP A 344 -23.17 11.84 3.40
C TRP A 344 -22.72 10.82 2.38
N ASN A 345 -21.49 10.93 1.91
CA ASN A 345 -20.85 9.92 1.06
C ASN A 345 -19.98 8.97 1.89
N LEU A 346 -19.44 7.92 1.24
CA LEU A 346 -18.58 6.93 1.90
C LEU A 346 -17.29 7.54 2.46
N ALA A 347 -16.79 8.65 1.90
CA ALA A 347 -15.62 9.36 2.40
C ALA A 347 -15.93 10.23 3.65
N GLY A 348 -17.13 10.11 4.23
CA GLY A 348 -17.50 10.87 5.43
C GLY A 348 -17.73 12.37 5.18
N ARG A 349 -18.00 12.76 3.93
CA ARG A 349 -18.29 14.15 3.55
C ARG A 349 -19.79 14.33 3.33
N ALA A 350 -20.38 15.36 3.93
CA ALA A 350 -21.75 15.76 3.66
C ALA A 350 -21.84 16.38 2.26
N VAL A 351 -22.63 15.79 1.39
CA VAL A 351 -22.79 16.20 -0.03
C VAL A 351 -24.06 17.01 -0.27
N GLN A 352 -25.07 16.88 0.62
CA GLN A 352 -26.33 17.62 0.56
C GLN A 352 -26.83 17.93 1.97
N GLY A 353 -27.70 18.93 2.09
CA GLY A 353 -28.35 19.31 3.33
C GLY A 353 -27.63 20.41 4.12
N PRO A 354 -28.06 20.69 5.34
CA PRO A 354 -27.52 21.77 6.15
C PRO A 354 -26.02 21.67 6.48
N LEU A 355 -25.48 20.44 6.53
CA LEU A 355 -24.05 20.18 6.79
C LEU A 355 -23.22 20.03 5.52
N LYS A 356 -23.75 20.37 4.33
CA LYS A 356 -23.00 20.25 3.07
C LYS A 356 -21.59 20.85 3.17
N GLY A 357 -20.59 20.06 2.73
CA GLY A 357 -19.18 20.42 2.78
C GLY A 357 -18.44 20.03 4.07
N ARG A 358 -19.17 19.69 5.14
CA ARG A 358 -18.56 19.17 6.39
C ARG A 358 -18.04 17.76 6.22
N THR A 359 -17.02 17.42 7.00
CA THR A 359 -16.39 16.10 7.01
C THR A 359 -16.39 15.52 8.41
N LEU A 360 -16.63 14.22 8.52
CA LEU A 360 -16.41 13.46 9.74
C LEU A 360 -14.92 13.19 9.93
N ARG A 361 -14.46 13.14 11.17
CA ARG A 361 -13.09 12.74 11.48
C ARG A 361 -12.92 11.25 11.21
N PRO A 362 -12.05 10.84 10.29
CA PRO A 362 -11.84 9.43 9.96
C PRO A 362 -11.15 8.68 11.11
N VAL A 363 -11.49 7.40 11.25
CA VAL A 363 -10.82 6.46 12.15
C VAL A 363 -9.95 5.55 11.29
N PRO A 364 -8.62 5.50 11.53
CA PRO A 364 -7.75 4.62 10.78
C PRO A 364 -8.18 3.16 10.86
N SER A 365 -8.11 2.47 9.74
CA SER A 365 -8.54 1.07 9.63
C SER A 365 -7.60 0.28 8.73
N ARG A 366 -7.65 -1.05 8.84
CA ARG A 366 -6.93 -1.99 7.99
C ARG A 366 -7.94 -2.80 7.20
N PHE A 367 -7.85 -2.75 5.91
CA PHE A 367 -8.59 -3.64 5.03
C PHE A 367 -7.72 -4.86 4.69
N ALA A 368 -8.22 -6.08 4.93
CA ALA A 368 -7.52 -7.31 4.59
C ALA A 368 -8.47 -8.52 4.58
N PHE A 369 -7.98 -9.65 4.10
CA PHE A 369 -8.60 -10.94 4.32
C PHE A 369 -8.56 -11.32 5.81
N TRP A 370 -9.61 -12.04 6.24
CA TRP A 370 -9.78 -12.46 7.64
C TRP A 370 -8.57 -13.18 8.20
N PHE A 371 -8.00 -14.15 7.45
CA PHE A 371 -6.87 -14.92 7.96
C PHE A 371 -5.69 -14.05 8.40
N ALA A 372 -5.40 -13.00 7.64
CA ALA A 372 -4.28 -12.11 7.94
C ALA A 372 -4.55 -11.25 9.18
N ILE A 373 -5.79 -10.77 9.33
CA ILE A 373 -6.20 -10.03 10.53
C ILE A 373 -6.18 -10.94 11.76
N ALA A 374 -6.72 -12.16 11.68
CA ALA A 374 -6.75 -13.12 12.79
C ALA A 374 -5.35 -13.58 13.20
N ALA A 375 -4.44 -13.79 12.24
CA ALA A 375 -3.03 -14.10 12.51
C ALA A 375 -2.32 -12.97 13.24
N THR A 376 -2.57 -11.73 12.83
CA THR A 376 -1.95 -10.52 13.39
C THR A 376 -2.52 -10.16 14.76
N TYR A 377 -3.82 -10.30 14.93
CA TYR A 377 -4.59 -9.93 16.13
C TYR A 377 -5.48 -11.08 16.61
N PRO A 378 -4.92 -12.09 17.28
CA PRO A 378 -5.68 -13.28 17.69
C PRO A 378 -6.90 -12.98 18.55
N ASP A 379 -6.82 -11.91 19.33
CA ASP A 379 -7.86 -11.51 20.30
C ASP A 379 -8.84 -10.49 19.70
N ILE A 380 -8.79 -10.26 18.39
CA ILE A 380 -9.70 -9.31 17.74
C ILE A 380 -11.14 -9.80 17.85
N GLU A 381 -12.02 -8.90 18.26
CA GLU A 381 -13.45 -9.18 18.23
C GLU A 381 -13.99 -9.15 16.80
N VAL A 382 -15.02 -9.94 16.52
CA VAL A 382 -15.74 -9.86 15.24
C VAL A 382 -17.09 -9.21 15.51
N PHE A 383 -17.39 -8.15 14.75
CA PHE A 383 -18.70 -7.51 14.85
C PHE A 383 -19.79 -8.50 14.41
N GLU A 384 -20.76 -8.72 15.29
CA GLU A 384 -21.97 -9.47 15.02
C GLU A 384 -23.14 -8.49 14.84
N LYS A 385 -23.93 -8.68 13.78
CA LYS A 385 -25.05 -7.78 13.42
C LYS A 385 -26.28 -8.11 14.25
#